data_2caa48c16dcdc1f5e2ada6b5074312b0
#
_entry.id   2caa48c16dcdc1f5e2ada6b5074312b0
#
_cell.length_a   1.000
_cell.length_b   1.000
_cell.length_c   1.000
_cell.angle_alpha   90.00
_cell.angle_beta   90.00
_cell.angle_gamma   90.00
#
_symmetry.space_group_name_H-M   'P 1'
#
loop_
_entity.id
_entity.type
_entity.pdbx_description
1 polymer ?
#
loop_
_entity_poly.entity_id
_entity_poly.type
_entity_poly.pdbx_seq_one_letter_code
_entity_poly.pdbx_strand_id
1 'polypeptide(L)'
;MKKTLALLSLAAACSVGTAVAQDNNLNHGHLNHGHIKRVLLISVDGMHAVDFANCANGISTVNNGAPYCPALAALSKTGINYVAASTSKPSDSFPGLTAIVTGGSPALTGVYYDVAYARNLDGPEQVTGNGNGPGPCPAAVTGFTTEYEEGIDFDKTKLNGGAPGASLTDGGLASIDPKHLPRDPANGCNPVMPWDFVRANSIFSVIHQSGGYAAWSDKHPAYASVASGLGPKALDDFYAPEINSVVIGLPGVTTPTGVSCATIRDPGSDLTAWTNSFQNIQCYDTLKVDAILNEIDGKDHLGLKQTQVPTIFGMNFQALSVGQKLIEASNNTTGGYLDAAGTPTAALLGEFQFVDASIAAFVSELKAKGLFDTTLIVITAKHGQSPIDPSRYVGQTINGTSPVTLLSNAGFIPFSESTNNPTGIGPTEDDVSLVWLTSSSNTLASVSILEANAAVTGIALGQIYYGPSLTINYNDPTVDPRTPDIIVTPNVGVTYSGSTAKLAEHGGFAHDDTNVVMLLSHPGFEPQTVRAAVGTAQVAPTILQALGLDPSALDAVRAEGTSVLPAVQLK
;
A
#
# COMPACT_ATOMS: atom_id res chain seq x y z
N MET A 1 -0.22 70.07 -48.42
CA MET A 1 -1.37 69.31 -47.92
C MET A 1 -0.83 68.02 -47.33
N LYS A 2 -0.59 67.95 -46.01
CA LYS A 2 -0.09 66.80 -45.27
C LYS A 2 -1.28 66.17 -44.59
N LYS A 3 -1.57 64.88 -44.88
CA LYS A 3 -2.56 64.10 -44.17
C LYS A 3 -1.84 63.26 -43.12
N THR A 4 -2.16 63.50 -41.88
CA THR A 4 -1.67 62.74 -40.73
C THR A 4 -2.60 61.54 -40.50
N LEU A 5 -2.05 60.30 -40.53
CA LEU A 5 -2.77 59.10 -40.17
C LEU A 5 -2.54 58.84 -38.68
N ALA A 6 -3.60 58.74 -37.91
CA ALA A 6 -3.57 58.33 -36.51
C ALA A 6 -3.82 56.82 -36.43
N LEU A 7 -2.86 56.06 -35.86
CA LEU A 7 -3.05 54.66 -35.48
C LEU A 7 -3.73 54.61 -34.12
N LEU A 8 -4.92 54.03 -34.05
CA LEU A 8 -5.53 53.55 -32.82
C LEU A 8 -5.03 52.15 -32.53
N SER A 9 -4.30 51.95 -31.46
CA SER A 9 -3.96 50.64 -30.91
C SER A 9 -5.09 50.20 -29.98
N LEU A 10 -5.80 49.14 -30.37
CA LEU A 10 -6.78 48.44 -29.54
C LEU A 10 -6.04 47.39 -28.70
N ALA A 11 -5.90 47.61 -27.41
CA ALA A 11 -5.43 46.62 -26.47
C ALA A 11 -6.63 45.74 -26.06
N ALA A 12 -6.66 44.50 -26.57
CA ALA A 12 -7.60 43.49 -26.09
C ALA A 12 -7.04 42.87 -24.82
N ALA A 13 -7.64 43.19 -23.68
CA ALA A 13 -7.40 42.48 -22.42
C ALA A 13 -8.17 41.15 -22.45
N CYS A 14 -7.44 40.05 -22.66
CA CYS A 14 -7.97 38.71 -22.39
C CYS A 14 -8.03 38.50 -20.87
N SER A 15 -9.20 38.65 -20.28
CA SER A 15 -9.50 38.13 -18.96
C SER A 15 -9.71 36.62 -19.09
N VAL A 16 -8.75 35.85 -18.63
CA VAL A 16 -8.93 34.42 -18.40
C VAL A 16 -9.82 34.25 -17.19
N GLY A 17 -11.12 34.12 -17.44
CA GLY A 17 -12.06 33.69 -16.43
C GLY A 17 -11.83 32.22 -16.15
N THR A 18 -11.32 31.87 -14.97
CA THR A 18 -11.40 30.53 -14.43
C THR A 18 -12.87 30.19 -14.22
N ALA A 19 -13.46 29.48 -15.15
CA ALA A 19 -14.77 28.86 -14.94
C ALA A 19 -14.57 27.73 -13.92
N VAL A 20 -14.77 28.04 -12.65
CA VAL A 20 -15.05 27.00 -11.65
C VAL A 20 -16.45 26.50 -11.99
N ALA A 21 -16.53 25.31 -12.58
CA ALA A 21 -17.79 24.61 -12.71
C ALA A 21 -18.29 24.29 -11.30
N GLN A 22 -19.18 25.13 -10.77
CA GLN A 22 -19.99 24.79 -9.63
C GLN A 22 -21.01 23.74 -10.08
N ASP A 23 -20.71 22.48 -9.77
CA ASP A 23 -21.69 21.41 -9.85
C ASP A 23 -22.66 21.56 -8.66
N ASN A 24 -23.75 22.28 -8.87
CA ASN A 24 -24.72 22.69 -7.84
C ASN A 24 -25.68 21.55 -7.42
N ASN A 25 -25.34 20.27 -7.66
CA ASN A 25 -26.22 19.13 -7.35
C ASN A 25 -25.55 17.99 -6.57
N LEU A 26 -24.48 18.27 -5.83
CA LEU A 26 -23.99 17.30 -4.86
C LEU A 26 -24.79 17.43 -3.57
N ASN A 27 -25.67 16.49 -3.30
CA ASN A 27 -26.22 16.29 -1.96
C ASN A 27 -25.04 15.93 -1.04
N HIS A 28 -24.68 16.84 -0.17
CA HIS A 28 -23.55 16.71 0.74
C HIS A 28 -24.00 15.99 2.01
N GLY A 29 -23.33 14.88 2.35
CA GLY A 29 -23.50 14.25 3.65
C GLY A 29 -23.06 15.20 4.77
N HIS A 30 -24.01 15.63 5.58
CA HIS A 30 -23.75 16.56 6.69
C HIS A 30 -23.47 15.79 7.98
N LEU A 31 -22.29 15.98 8.55
CA LEU A 31 -22.00 15.59 9.93
C LEU A 31 -22.05 16.80 10.85
N ASN A 32 -22.69 16.64 12.00
CA ASN A 32 -22.52 17.59 13.10
C ASN A 32 -21.11 17.41 13.70
N HIS A 33 -20.28 18.43 13.71
CA HIS A 33 -19.01 18.46 14.43
C HIS A 33 -19.25 18.03 15.88
N GLY A 34 -18.54 17.00 16.34
CA GLY A 34 -18.66 16.45 17.67
C GLY A 34 -19.14 15.00 17.73
N HIS A 35 -19.56 14.41 16.60
CA HIS A 35 -19.98 13.01 16.56
C HIS A 35 -18.83 12.02 16.35
N ILE A 36 -17.83 12.33 15.50
CA ILE A 36 -16.69 11.43 15.28
C ILE A 36 -15.64 11.64 16.37
N LYS A 37 -15.42 10.59 17.14
CA LYS A 37 -14.42 10.55 18.21
C LYS A 37 -13.26 9.63 17.89
N ARG A 38 -13.43 8.74 16.91
CA ARG A 38 -12.44 7.76 16.51
C ARG A 38 -12.59 7.36 15.06
N VAL A 39 -11.53 6.78 14.52
CA VAL A 39 -11.48 6.27 13.16
C VAL A 39 -10.98 4.83 13.19
N LEU A 40 -11.73 3.94 12.53
CA LEU A 40 -11.28 2.60 12.17
C LEU A 40 -10.85 2.63 10.70
N LEU A 41 -9.54 2.54 10.45
CA LEU A 41 -8.95 2.53 9.12
C LEU A 41 -8.63 1.09 8.71
N ILE A 42 -9.30 0.62 7.66
CA ILE A 42 -9.11 -0.73 7.12
C ILE A 42 -8.50 -0.61 5.74
N SER A 43 -7.33 -1.23 5.56
CA SER A 43 -6.70 -1.44 4.25
C SER A 43 -6.90 -2.89 3.84
N VAL A 44 -7.35 -3.12 2.60
CA VAL A 44 -7.54 -4.47 2.05
C VAL A 44 -6.68 -4.57 0.78
N ASP A 45 -5.49 -5.16 0.90
CA ASP A 45 -4.56 -5.26 -0.22
C ASP A 45 -5.20 -5.99 -1.41
N GLY A 46 -5.01 -5.42 -2.59
CA GLY A 46 -5.56 -5.92 -3.84
C GLY A 46 -7.02 -5.54 -4.12
N MET A 47 -7.76 -4.98 -3.17
CA MET A 47 -9.19 -4.73 -3.36
C MET A 47 -9.46 -3.56 -4.31
N HIS A 48 -9.98 -3.86 -5.50
CA HIS A 48 -10.37 -2.87 -6.49
C HIS A 48 -11.72 -2.21 -6.16
N ALA A 49 -11.97 -1.07 -6.77
CA ALA A 49 -13.30 -0.43 -6.71
C ALA A 49 -14.40 -1.32 -7.34
N VAL A 50 -14.08 -2.08 -8.39
CA VAL A 50 -14.99 -3.04 -9.02
C VAL A 50 -15.29 -4.23 -8.10
N ASP A 51 -14.32 -4.68 -7.30
CA ASP A 51 -14.53 -5.75 -6.32
C ASP A 51 -15.56 -5.33 -5.27
N PHE A 52 -15.41 -4.13 -4.75
CA PHE A 52 -16.39 -3.57 -3.82
C PHE A 52 -17.78 -3.45 -4.47
N ALA A 53 -17.84 -2.93 -5.69
CA ALA A 53 -19.10 -2.78 -6.41
C ALA A 53 -19.80 -4.14 -6.64
N ASN A 54 -19.04 -5.15 -7.09
CA ASN A 54 -19.55 -6.50 -7.33
C ASN A 54 -20.00 -7.18 -6.04
N CYS A 55 -19.18 -7.08 -4.99
CA CYS A 55 -19.43 -7.78 -3.74
C CYS A 55 -20.58 -7.15 -2.94
N ALA A 56 -20.69 -5.81 -2.94
CA ALA A 56 -21.75 -5.10 -2.22
C ALA A 56 -23.10 -5.04 -2.94
N ASN A 57 -23.11 -5.08 -4.28
CA ASN A 57 -24.35 -5.03 -5.07
C ASN A 57 -24.80 -6.40 -5.59
N GLY A 58 -23.87 -7.37 -5.67
CA GLY A 58 -24.09 -8.67 -6.30
C GLY A 58 -23.87 -8.65 -7.81
N ILE A 59 -23.46 -9.79 -8.35
CA ILE A 59 -23.37 -10.07 -9.79
C ILE A 59 -24.15 -11.35 -10.11
N SER A 60 -24.78 -11.41 -11.26
CA SER A 60 -25.75 -12.48 -11.60
C SER A 60 -25.17 -13.89 -11.53
N THR A 61 -23.88 -14.04 -11.75
CA THR A 61 -23.14 -15.31 -11.75
C THR A 61 -22.71 -15.78 -10.37
N VAL A 62 -22.80 -14.91 -9.34
CA VAL A 62 -22.39 -15.21 -7.97
C VAL A 62 -23.56 -15.01 -7.03
N ASN A 63 -23.81 -15.96 -6.12
CA ASN A 63 -24.83 -15.89 -5.09
C ASN A 63 -26.24 -15.53 -5.63
N ASN A 64 -26.57 -15.99 -6.82
CA ASN A 64 -27.83 -15.69 -7.53
C ASN A 64 -28.12 -14.19 -7.71
N GLY A 65 -27.08 -13.38 -7.84
CA GLY A 65 -27.18 -11.93 -7.98
C GLY A 65 -27.37 -11.16 -6.67
N ALA A 66 -27.41 -11.84 -5.52
CA ALA A 66 -27.44 -11.17 -4.23
C ALA A 66 -26.02 -10.74 -3.81
N PRO A 67 -25.89 -9.68 -2.99
CA PRO A 67 -24.61 -9.32 -2.40
C PRO A 67 -23.93 -10.50 -1.72
N TYR A 68 -22.65 -10.70 -2.00
CA TYR A 68 -21.85 -11.73 -1.35
C TYR A 68 -20.93 -11.18 -0.25
N CYS A 69 -20.97 -9.83 -0.04
CA CYS A 69 -20.35 -9.12 1.07
C CYS A 69 -21.42 -8.27 1.80
N PRO A 70 -22.27 -8.89 2.64
CA PRO A 70 -23.40 -8.19 3.25
C PRO A 70 -23.00 -7.09 4.24
N ALA A 71 -21.84 -7.18 4.91
CA ALA A 71 -21.36 -6.14 5.81
C ALA A 71 -20.93 -4.89 5.04
N LEU A 72 -20.17 -5.06 3.96
CA LEU A 72 -19.79 -3.98 3.06
C LEU A 72 -21.02 -3.34 2.40
N ALA A 73 -21.98 -4.16 1.96
CA ALA A 73 -23.27 -3.68 1.46
C ALA A 73 -24.06 -2.88 2.49
N ALA A 74 -24.01 -3.26 3.77
CA ALA A 74 -24.64 -2.52 4.85
C ALA A 74 -23.95 -1.19 5.12
N LEU A 75 -22.61 -1.16 5.16
CA LEU A 75 -21.81 0.07 5.35
C LEU A 75 -22.01 1.06 4.20
N SER A 76 -22.20 0.59 2.96
CA SER A 76 -22.46 1.47 1.82
C SER A 76 -23.77 2.26 1.95
N LYS A 77 -24.74 1.76 2.73
CA LYS A 77 -26.02 2.45 2.99
C LYS A 77 -25.90 3.65 3.92
N THR A 78 -24.79 3.78 4.60
CA THR A 78 -24.43 4.95 5.43
C THR A 78 -23.03 5.43 5.01
N GLY A 79 -22.68 5.28 3.75
CA GLY A 79 -21.35 5.51 3.24
C GLY A 79 -21.27 6.41 2.03
N ILE A 80 -20.12 7.06 1.88
CA ILE A 80 -19.71 7.79 0.69
C ILE A 80 -18.72 6.88 -0.05
N ASN A 81 -19.12 6.39 -1.22
CA ASN A 81 -18.32 5.49 -2.04
C ASN A 81 -17.68 6.27 -3.20
N TYR A 82 -16.34 6.20 -3.30
CA TYR A 82 -15.54 6.87 -4.33
C TYR A 82 -15.12 5.86 -5.40
N VAL A 83 -15.86 5.78 -6.48
CA VAL A 83 -15.67 4.76 -7.53
C VAL A 83 -14.47 5.02 -8.45
N ALA A 84 -13.88 6.21 -8.39
CA ALA A 84 -12.70 6.61 -9.15
C ALA A 84 -11.52 6.95 -8.23
N ALA A 85 -11.40 6.25 -7.11
CA ALA A 85 -10.26 6.38 -6.22
C ALA A 85 -9.02 5.72 -6.84
N SER A 86 -7.88 6.41 -6.76
CA SER A 86 -6.58 5.92 -7.23
C SER A 86 -5.58 5.89 -6.09
N THR A 87 -4.86 4.79 -5.96
CA THR A 87 -3.71 4.71 -5.07
C THR A 87 -2.49 5.43 -5.66
N SER A 88 -1.36 5.39 -4.93
CA SER A 88 -0.06 5.91 -5.38
C SER A 88 0.40 5.22 -6.68
N LYS A 89 1.36 5.85 -7.33
CA LYS A 89 2.13 5.27 -8.44
C LYS A 89 3.61 5.39 -8.11
N PRO A 90 4.33 4.29 -8.01
CA PRO A 90 3.92 2.87 -8.17
C PRO A 90 2.81 2.43 -7.21
N SER A 91 2.03 1.43 -7.64
CA SER A 91 0.90 0.88 -6.89
C SER A 91 1.35 -0.31 -6.06
N ASP A 92 2.11 -0.02 -5.02
CA ASP A 92 2.72 -1.00 -4.15
C ASP A 92 2.38 -0.77 -2.68
N SER A 93 2.60 -1.78 -1.84
CA SER A 93 2.24 -1.78 -0.43
C SER A 93 2.84 -0.61 0.34
N PHE A 94 4.14 -0.33 0.18
CA PHE A 94 4.81 0.70 0.97
C PHE A 94 4.44 2.12 0.53
N PRO A 95 4.59 2.53 -0.75
CA PRO A 95 4.13 3.84 -1.19
C PRO A 95 2.62 4.02 -1.02
N GLY A 96 1.82 2.96 -1.18
CA GLY A 96 0.37 3.00 -1.00
C GLY A 96 -0.04 3.29 0.44
N LEU A 97 0.52 2.56 1.43
CA LEU A 97 0.25 2.83 2.83
C LEU A 97 0.77 4.22 3.22
N THR A 98 1.99 4.56 2.79
CA THR A 98 2.60 5.85 3.10
C THR A 98 1.72 7.00 2.58
N ALA A 99 1.14 6.89 1.37
CA ALA A 99 0.20 7.87 0.85
C ALA A 99 -1.06 7.98 1.73
N ILE A 100 -1.66 6.84 2.13
CA ILE A 100 -2.86 6.78 2.99
C ILE A 100 -2.63 7.50 4.33
N VAL A 101 -1.45 7.33 4.95
CA VAL A 101 -1.22 7.80 6.31
C VAL A 101 -0.51 9.16 6.41
N THR A 102 0.19 9.60 5.34
CA THR A 102 0.88 10.91 5.32
C THR A 102 0.17 11.97 4.50
N GLY A 103 -0.65 11.54 3.54
CA GLY A 103 -1.24 12.43 2.54
C GLY A 103 -0.29 12.83 1.41
N GLY A 104 0.89 12.22 1.30
CA GLY A 104 1.95 12.57 0.36
C GLY A 104 2.13 11.58 -0.79
N SER A 105 2.70 12.09 -1.88
CA SER A 105 3.14 11.30 -3.01
C SER A 105 4.52 10.65 -2.76
N PRO A 106 4.95 9.66 -3.57
CA PRO A 106 6.31 9.13 -3.52
C PRO A 106 7.41 10.18 -3.68
N ALA A 107 7.15 11.24 -4.44
CA ALA A 107 8.09 12.36 -4.60
C ALA A 107 8.40 13.06 -3.27
N LEU A 108 7.38 13.25 -2.43
CA LEU A 108 7.55 13.88 -1.13
C LEU A 108 8.07 12.90 -0.08
N THR A 109 7.43 11.74 0.02
CA THR A 109 7.73 10.75 1.07
C THR A 109 9.07 10.05 0.87
N GLY A 110 9.58 10.05 -0.36
CA GLY A 110 10.80 9.34 -0.76
C GLY A 110 10.64 7.83 -0.77
N VAL A 111 9.40 7.33 -0.77
CA VAL A 111 9.06 5.90 -0.80
C VAL A 111 8.50 5.56 -2.17
N TYR A 112 9.28 4.81 -2.95
CA TYR A 112 8.92 4.45 -4.32
C TYR A 112 8.40 3.02 -4.44
N TYR A 113 8.91 2.11 -3.60
CA TYR A 113 8.53 0.70 -3.59
C TYR A 113 8.93 0.07 -2.25
N ASP A 114 8.43 -1.12 -1.92
CA ASP A 114 8.85 -1.91 -0.76
C ASP A 114 10.33 -2.33 -0.89
N VAL A 115 10.77 -2.68 -2.08
CA VAL A 115 12.18 -2.87 -2.45
C VAL A 115 12.60 -1.77 -3.41
N ALA A 116 13.52 -0.90 -3.00
CA ALA A 116 13.97 0.24 -3.79
C ALA A 116 15.46 0.53 -3.58
N TYR A 117 16.08 1.25 -4.51
CA TYR A 117 17.48 1.64 -4.40
C TYR A 117 17.62 3.09 -3.91
N ALA A 118 18.46 3.31 -2.90
CA ALA A 118 18.76 4.63 -2.37
C ALA A 118 20.26 4.94 -2.57
N ARG A 119 20.57 5.88 -3.46
CA ARG A 119 21.96 6.26 -3.79
C ARG A 119 22.70 6.93 -2.64
N ASN A 120 21.99 7.43 -1.63
CA ASN A 120 22.57 8.15 -0.49
C ASN A 120 22.75 7.28 0.76
N LEU A 121 22.43 5.99 0.69
CA LEU A 121 22.58 5.09 1.81
C LEU A 121 23.70 4.08 1.55
N ASP A 122 24.30 3.60 2.63
CA ASP A 122 25.30 2.55 2.64
C ASP A 122 24.74 1.26 3.21
N GLY A 123 25.42 0.14 2.94
CA GLY A 123 25.05 -1.18 3.41
C GLY A 123 24.99 -1.30 4.94
N PRO A 124 24.26 -2.30 5.46
CA PRO A 124 24.14 -2.58 6.90
C PRO A 124 25.46 -3.07 7.51
N GLU A 125 25.48 -3.24 8.84
CA GLU A 125 26.61 -3.89 9.52
C GLU A 125 26.62 -5.40 9.34
N GLN A 126 25.46 -5.99 9.20
CA GLN A 126 25.25 -7.43 9.01
C GLN A 126 24.41 -7.69 7.77
N VAL A 127 24.51 -8.89 7.23
CA VAL A 127 23.70 -9.32 6.09
C VAL A 127 22.22 -9.26 6.45
N THR A 128 21.42 -8.68 5.57
CA THR A 128 19.94 -8.60 5.73
C THR A 128 19.27 -9.97 5.67
N GLY A 129 17.98 -10.03 5.97
CA GLY A 129 17.17 -11.24 5.82
C GLY A 129 17.23 -11.84 4.42
N ASN A 130 17.31 -11.01 3.39
CA ASN A 130 17.38 -11.40 1.97
C ASN A 130 18.81 -11.56 1.44
N GLY A 131 19.82 -11.42 2.29
CA GLY A 131 21.21 -11.68 1.92
C GLY A 131 21.99 -10.47 1.41
N ASN A 132 21.47 -9.25 1.54
CA ASN A 132 22.16 -8.02 1.15
C ASN A 132 23.16 -7.57 2.21
N GLY A 133 24.29 -7.01 1.79
CA GLY A 133 25.36 -6.54 2.68
C GLY A 133 26.28 -7.67 3.18
N PRO A 134 27.08 -7.44 4.27
CA PRO A 134 27.32 -6.15 4.88
C PRO A 134 28.18 -5.23 3.99
N GLY A 135 28.12 -3.93 4.23
CA GLY A 135 28.91 -2.96 3.49
C GLY A 135 29.69 -1.99 4.38
N PRO A 136 30.70 -1.29 3.82
CA PRO A 136 31.36 -0.21 4.54
C PRO A 136 30.42 0.99 4.72
N CYS A 137 30.66 1.81 5.78
CA CYS A 137 30.05 3.12 5.91
C CYS A 137 31.05 4.07 6.61
N PRO A 138 31.41 5.22 5.98
CA PRO A 138 31.01 5.60 4.63
C PRO A 138 31.65 4.72 3.55
N ALA A 139 30.90 4.40 2.52
CA ALA A 139 31.40 3.70 1.34
C ALA A 139 32.11 4.68 0.38
N ALA A 140 33.02 4.15 -0.47
CA ALA A 140 33.67 4.97 -1.50
C ALA A 140 32.66 5.44 -2.58
N VAL A 141 31.64 4.62 -2.86
CA VAL A 141 30.47 4.96 -3.65
C VAL A 141 29.26 4.53 -2.84
N THR A 142 28.39 5.47 -2.53
CA THR A 142 27.17 5.19 -1.80
C THR A 142 26.10 4.60 -2.73
N GLY A 143 25.25 3.80 -2.18
CA GLY A 143 24.11 3.19 -2.85
C GLY A 143 23.79 1.83 -2.25
N PHE A 144 22.54 1.63 -1.87
CA PHE A 144 22.08 0.37 -1.29
C PHE A 144 20.62 0.10 -1.60
N THR A 145 20.28 -1.18 -1.81
CA THR A 145 18.90 -1.62 -1.95
C THR A 145 18.23 -1.64 -0.57
N THR A 146 17.15 -0.90 -0.43
CA THR A 146 16.32 -0.86 0.78
C THR A 146 15.16 -1.83 0.64
N GLU A 147 14.83 -2.56 1.70
CA GLU A 147 13.86 -3.65 1.70
C GLU A 147 12.93 -3.56 2.93
N TYR A 148 12.53 -2.35 3.31
CA TYR A 148 11.84 -2.12 4.59
C TYR A 148 10.56 -2.95 4.77
N GLU A 149 9.89 -3.27 3.69
CA GLU A 149 8.61 -3.98 3.76
C GLU A 149 8.73 -5.46 3.37
N GLU A 150 9.98 -6.00 3.23
CA GLU A 150 10.17 -7.38 2.78
C GLU A 150 11.07 -8.21 3.70
N GLY A 151 12.15 -7.69 4.23
CA GLY A 151 13.02 -8.57 5.03
C GLY A 151 14.26 -7.94 5.61
N ILE A 152 14.44 -6.65 5.43
CA ILE A 152 15.64 -5.95 5.90
C ILE A 152 15.75 -5.92 7.44
N ASP A 153 14.63 -6.03 8.12
CA ASP A 153 14.48 -5.94 9.56
C ASP A 153 14.56 -7.28 10.28
N PHE A 154 14.83 -8.38 9.57
CA PHE A 154 14.72 -9.72 10.16
C PHE A 154 15.83 -10.04 11.16
N ASP A 155 15.49 -9.95 12.44
CA ASP A 155 16.10 -10.79 13.46
C ASP A 155 15.27 -12.07 13.59
N LYS A 156 15.65 -13.12 12.88
CA LYS A 156 14.91 -14.39 12.84
C LYS A 156 14.69 -15.03 14.22
N THR A 157 15.47 -14.65 15.23
CA THR A 157 15.31 -15.15 16.60
C THR A 157 14.16 -14.48 17.35
N LYS A 158 13.71 -13.31 16.87
CA LYS A 158 12.64 -12.53 17.48
C LYS A 158 11.37 -12.53 16.65
N LEU A 159 11.41 -13.06 15.42
CA LEU A 159 10.24 -13.16 14.57
C LEU A 159 9.18 -14.04 15.20
N ASN A 160 7.94 -13.56 15.11
CA ASN A 160 6.79 -14.30 15.55
C ASN A 160 5.64 -14.07 14.55
N GLY A 161 5.20 -15.14 13.92
CA GLY A 161 4.01 -15.14 13.06
C GLY A 161 2.69 -15.23 13.84
N GLY A 162 2.68 -14.80 15.11
CA GLY A 162 1.52 -14.93 15.97
C GLY A 162 1.39 -16.30 16.62
N ALA A 163 2.42 -17.15 16.58
CA ALA A 163 2.40 -18.46 17.22
C ALA A 163 2.19 -18.34 18.74
N PRO A 164 1.33 -19.17 19.34
CA PRO A 164 1.08 -19.15 20.79
C PRO A 164 2.36 -19.35 21.59
N GLY A 165 2.46 -18.61 22.69
CA GLY A 165 3.60 -18.67 23.63
C GLY A 165 4.78 -17.78 23.26
N ALA A 166 4.81 -17.19 22.09
CA ALA A 166 5.75 -16.12 21.78
C ALA A 166 5.13 -14.78 22.15
N SER A 167 5.83 -13.99 22.96
CA SER A 167 5.31 -12.71 23.43
C SER A 167 5.67 -11.62 22.43
N LEU A 168 4.70 -11.13 21.69
CA LEU A 168 4.80 -9.89 20.92
C LEU A 168 4.20 -8.71 21.69
N THR A 169 4.58 -8.54 22.95
CA THR A 169 4.06 -7.45 23.78
C THR A 169 4.44 -6.06 23.27
N ASP A 170 5.43 -5.97 22.40
CA ASP A 170 5.86 -4.78 21.67
C ASP A 170 5.39 -4.80 20.21
N GLY A 171 4.50 -5.73 19.85
CA GLY A 171 3.93 -5.84 18.51
C GLY A 171 4.88 -6.28 17.41
N GLY A 172 6.08 -6.73 17.75
CA GLY A 172 7.12 -7.12 16.79
C GLY A 172 8.23 -6.10 16.61
N LEU A 173 8.16 -4.94 17.25
CA LEU A 173 9.18 -3.88 17.13
C LEU A 173 10.59 -4.36 17.50
N ALA A 174 10.71 -5.30 18.47
CA ALA A 174 12.00 -5.88 18.88
C ALA A 174 12.65 -6.75 17.79
N SER A 175 11.94 -7.13 16.74
CA SER A 175 12.51 -7.87 15.60
C SER A 175 13.29 -6.95 14.66
N ILE A 176 13.04 -5.64 14.68
CA ILE A 176 13.79 -4.67 13.88
C ILE A 176 15.20 -4.57 14.46
N ASP A 177 16.19 -5.14 13.78
CA ASP A 177 17.58 -5.10 14.21
C ASP A 177 18.34 -3.99 13.47
N PRO A 178 18.77 -2.92 14.16
CA PRO A 178 19.51 -1.82 13.54
C PRO A 178 20.75 -2.24 12.75
N LYS A 179 21.34 -3.41 13.07
CA LYS A 179 22.51 -3.93 12.35
C LYS A 179 22.21 -4.45 10.95
N HIS A 180 20.94 -4.76 10.67
CA HIS A 180 20.47 -5.21 9.36
C HIS A 180 19.91 -4.07 8.50
N LEU A 181 19.85 -2.83 9.06
CA LEU A 181 19.30 -1.68 8.35
C LEU A 181 20.37 -0.94 7.55
N PRO A 182 20.01 -0.31 6.42
CA PRO A 182 20.91 0.57 5.70
C PRO A 182 21.34 1.74 6.59
N ARG A 183 22.52 2.29 6.34
CA ARG A 183 23.12 3.34 7.15
C ARG A 183 23.25 4.64 6.37
N ASP A 184 23.05 5.75 7.06
CA ASP A 184 23.18 7.08 6.47
C ASP A 184 24.58 7.67 6.73
N PRO A 185 25.47 7.73 5.71
CA PRO A 185 26.79 8.30 5.86
C PRO A 185 26.77 9.80 6.19
N ALA A 186 25.71 10.53 5.80
CA ALA A 186 25.54 11.94 6.14
C ALA A 186 25.14 12.13 7.61
N ASN A 187 24.62 11.09 8.25
CA ASN A 187 24.23 11.08 9.66
C ASN A 187 25.12 10.16 10.50
N GLY A 188 26.45 10.22 10.28
CA GLY A 188 27.43 9.46 11.07
C GLY A 188 27.31 7.94 10.95
N CYS A 189 26.82 7.43 9.84
CA CYS A 189 26.57 6.01 9.63
C CYS A 189 25.56 5.39 10.62
N ASN A 190 24.65 6.17 11.14
CA ASN A 190 23.55 5.64 11.93
C ASN A 190 22.61 4.80 11.05
N PRO A 191 22.03 3.72 11.59
CA PRO A 191 21.01 2.95 10.87
C PRO A 191 19.79 3.83 10.62
N VAL A 192 19.19 3.66 9.45
CA VAL A 192 17.96 4.36 9.08
C VAL A 192 16.78 3.46 9.48
N MET A 193 16.06 3.86 10.52
CA MET A 193 14.89 3.10 10.98
C MET A 193 13.71 3.26 10.00
N PRO A 194 12.75 2.31 9.94
CA PRO A 194 11.62 2.39 9.01
C PRO A 194 10.85 3.71 9.07
N TRP A 195 10.61 4.24 10.27
CA TRP A 195 9.93 5.53 10.47
C TRP A 195 10.78 6.77 10.13
N ASP A 196 12.11 6.63 10.09
CA ASP A 196 13.05 7.69 9.69
C ASP A 196 13.28 7.67 8.16
N PHE A 197 12.94 6.56 7.50
CA PHE A 197 13.02 6.45 6.05
C PHE A 197 11.94 7.31 5.35
N VAL A 198 10.75 7.40 5.91
CA VAL A 198 9.66 8.22 5.38
C VAL A 198 9.90 9.69 5.69
N ARG A 199 9.94 10.53 4.64
CA ARG A 199 10.31 11.97 4.75
C ARG A 199 9.20 12.89 5.29
N ALA A 200 8.01 12.37 5.53
CA ALA A 200 6.84 13.13 5.99
C ALA A 200 6.29 12.54 7.29
N ASN A 201 5.67 13.37 8.13
CA ASN A 201 4.96 12.89 9.29
C ASN A 201 3.62 12.22 8.90
N SER A 202 3.09 11.41 9.80
CA SER A 202 1.85 10.65 9.58
C SER A 202 0.70 11.13 10.46
N ILE A 203 -0.53 10.69 10.13
CA ILE A 203 -1.72 10.90 10.96
C ILE A 203 -1.54 10.31 12.38
N PHE A 204 -0.82 9.19 12.52
CA PHE A 204 -0.55 8.59 13.83
C PHE A 204 0.28 9.54 14.70
N SER A 205 1.32 10.14 14.14
CA SER A 205 2.14 11.14 14.82
C SER A 205 1.33 12.39 15.22
N VAL A 206 0.50 12.90 14.31
CA VAL A 206 -0.33 14.09 14.58
C VAL A 206 -1.39 13.80 15.65
N ILE A 207 -2.07 12.67 15.56
CA ILE A 207 -3.11 12.28 16.52
C ILE A 207 -2.52 12.04 17.91
N HIS A 208 -1.39 11.32 17.99
CA HIS A 208 -0.69 11.09 19.25
C HIS A 208 -0.23 12.41 19.89
N GLN A 209 0.34 13.34 19.12
CA GLN A 209 0.73 14.68 19.61
C GLN A 209 -0.47 15.49 20.11
N SER A 210 -1.66 15.25 19.58
CA SER A 210 -2.89 15.90 20.07
C SER A 210 -3.49 15.25 21.32
N GLY A 211 -2.85 14.21 21.85
CA GLY A 211 -3.29 13.44 23.03
C GLY A 211 -4.24 12.29 22.69
N GLY A 212 -4.39 11.93 21.41
CA GLY A 212 -5.14 10.75 20.98
C GLY A 212 -4.33 9.47 21.16
N TYR A 213 -5.03 8.34 21.35
CA TYR A 213 -4.43 7.01 21.39
C TYR A 213 -4.40 6.44 19.96
N ALA A 214 -3.24 5.98 19.49
CA ALA A 214 -3.03 5.54 18.13
C ALA A 214 -2.56 4.07 18.09
N ALA A 215 -3.23 3.25 17.27
CA ALA A 215 -2.91 1.83 17.11
C ALA A 215 -2.91 1.42 15.63
N TRP A 216 -2.02 0.47 15.27
CA TRP A 216 -1.93 -0.05 13.90
C TRP A 216 -1.48 -1.50 13.87
N SER A 217 -2.08 -2.30 12.97
CA SER A 217 -1.69 -3.68 12.73
C SER A 217 -1.42 -3.96 11.24
N ASP A 218 -0.27 -4.59 10.93
CA ASP A 218 0.15 -4.87 9.55
C ASP A 218 0.86 -6.22 9.41
N LYS A 219 1.46 -6.49 8.23
CA LYS A 219 2.06 -7.79 7.85
C LYS A 219 3.53 -7.96 8.25
N HIS A 220 4.27 -6.88 8.42
CA HIS A 220 5.69 -6.88 8.80
C HIS A 220 5.95 -5.86 9.90
N PRO A 221 6.89 -6.10 10.83
CA PRO A 221 7.30 -5.10 11.83
C PRO A 221 7.79 -3.78 11.24
N ALA A 222 8.38 -3.80 10.04
CA ALA A 222 8.84 -2.61 9.33
C ALA A 222 7.70 -1.62 9.00
N TYR A 223 6.44 -2.07 8.99
CA TYR A 223 5.27 -1.18 8.88
C TYR A 223 5.07 -0.27 10.10
N ALA A 224 5.93 -0.36 11.12
CA ALA A 224 6.12 0.71 12.08
C ALA A 224 6.59 2.03 11.41
N SER A 225 6.91 2.02 10.13
CA SER A 225 7.10 3.20 9.28
C SER A 225 5.93 4.19 9.34
N VAL A 226 4.71 3.73 9.63
CA VAL A 226 3.55 4.61 9.88
C VAL A 226 3.74 5.56 11.07
N ALA A 227 4.73 5.29 11.94
CA ALA A 227 5.13 6.15 13.04
C ALA A 227 6.01 7.33 12.62
N SER A 228 6.18 7.56 11.30
CA SER A 228 7.02 8.65 10.79
C SER A 228 6.69 10.01 11.37
N GLY A 229 7.73 10.79 11.67
CA GLY A 229 7.64 12.09 12.35
C GLY A 229 7.91 12.05 13.86
N LEU A 230 7.54 10.97 14.57
CA LEU A 230 7.80 10.80 16.02
C LEU A 230 8.55 9.51 16.36
N GLY A 231 8.69 8.61 15.42
CA GLY A 231 9.17 7.25 15.68
C GLY A 231 8.14 6.43 16.47
N PRO A 232 8.55 5.30 17.09
CA PRO A 232 7.65 4.34 17.72
C PRO A 232 6.71 4.95 18.78
N LYS A 233 7.03 6.11 19.30
CA LYS A 233 6.17 6.84 20.26
C LYS A 233 4.86 7.33 19.65
N ALA A 234 4.75 7.37 18.32
CA ALA A 234 3.51 7.73 17.64
C ALA A 234 2.43 6.65 17.76
N LEU A 235 2.82 5.42 18.11
CA LEU A 235 1.94 4.27 18.24
C LEU A 235 1.87 3.86 19.71
N ASP A 236 0.70 3.98 20.29
CA ASP A 236 0.44 3.53 21.67
C ASP A 236 0.22 2.01 21.71
N ASP A 237 -0.24 1.43 20.59
CA ASP A 237 -0.29 0.00 20.36
C ASP A 237 0.12 -0.31 18.91
N PHE A 238 0.91 -1.36 18.75
CA PHE A 238 1.38 -1.82 17.44
C PHE A 238 1.38 -3.35 17.42
N TYR A 239 0.91 -3.93 16.32
CA TYR A 239 0.92 -5.36 16.15
C TYR A 239 1.17 -5.75 14.70
N ALA A 240 2.34 -6.28 14.42
CA ALA A 240 2.72 -6.78 13.10
C ALA A 240 3.36 -8.16 13.22
N PRO A 241 2.55 -9.23 13.32
CA PRO A 241 3.06 -10.58 13.26
C PRO A 241 3.70 -10.79 11.88
N GLU A 242 4.96 -11.25 11.86
CA GLU A 242 5.71 -11.42 10.60
C GLU A 242 5.07 -12.49 9.72
N ILE A 243 4.59 -12.08 8.54
CA ILE A 243 3.90 -12.98 7.60
C ILE A 243 4.80 -14.11 7.08
N ASN A 244 6.11 -13.86 6.99
CA ASN A 244 7.11 -14.82 6.53
C ASN A 244 7.77 -15.62 7.68
N SER A 245 7.21 -15.57 8.90
CA SER A 245 7.71 -16.45 9.98
C SER A 245 7.23 -17.87 9.82
N VAL A 246 7.96 -18.82 10.40
CA VAL A 246 7.56 -20.23 10.45
C VAL A 246 6.43 -20.43 11.44
N VAL A 247 5.27 -20.87 10.95
CA VAL A 247 4.09 -21.21 11.77
C VAL A 247 3.64 -22.63 11.42
N ILE A 248 3.44 -23.44 12.47
CA ILE A 248 2.98 -24.84 12.33
C ILE A 248 1.54 -25.04 12.83
N GLY A 249 0.95 -24.03 13.44
CA GLY A 249 -0.41 -24.00 13.91
C GLY A 249 -0.67 -22.84 14.86
N LEU A 250 -1.93 -22.41 14.95
CA LEU A 250 -2.39 -21.32 15.80
C LEU A 250 -3.53 -21.83 16.71
N PRO A 251 -3.21 -22.63 17.76
CA PRO A 251 -4.20 -23.16 18.69
C PRO A 251 -5.02 -22.05 19.35
N GLY A 252 -6.33 -22.20 19.34
CA GLY A 252 -7.26 -21.21 19.91
C GLY A 252 -7.73 -20.14 18.93
N VAL A 253 -7.07 -20.00 17.77
CA VAL A 253 -7.50 -19.07 16.72
C VAL A 253 -8.56 -19.74 15.84
N THR A 254 -9.65 -19.03 15.59
CA THR A 254 -10.73 -19.44 14.69
C THR A 254 -11.14 -18.24 13.86
N THR A 255 -11.15 -18.39 12.54
CA THR A 255 -11.53 -17.29 11.64
C THR A 255 -12.97 -16.83 11.87
N PRO A 256 -13.33 -15.60 11.53
CA PRO A 256 -14.71 -15.11 11.57
C PRO A 256 -15.69 -15.95 10.74
N THR A 257 -15.19 -16.71 9.77
CA THR A 257 -15.96 -17.67 8.97
C THR A 257 -16.08 -19.07 9.60
N GLY A 258 -15.46 -19.28 10.79
CA GLY A 258 -15.57 -20.51 11.57
C GLY A 258 -14.52 -21.58 11.25
N VAL A 259 -13.45 -21.24 10.53
CA VAL A 259 -12.35 -22.17 10.25
C VAL A 259 -11.38 -22.19 11.43
N SER A 260 -11.09 -23.37 11.96
CA SER A 260 -10.08 -23.55 13.02
C SER A 260 -8.67 -23.45 12.46
N CYS A 261 -7.83 -22.66 13.10
CA CYS A 261 -6.41 -22.46 12.75
C CYS A 261 -5.46 -23.28 13.64
N ALA A 262 -5.99 -24.15 14.50
CA ALA A 262 -5.18 -25.02 15.36
C ALA A 262 -4.21 -25.91 14.56
N THR A 263 -4.57 -26.24 13.33
CA THR A 263 -3.71 -26.90 12.34
C THR A 263 -3.75 -26.09 11.06
N ILE A 264 -2.61 -25.67 10.57
CA ILE A 264 -2.47 -24.99 9.27
C ILE A 264 -2.23 -26.01 8.16
N ARG A 265 -2.42 -25.62 6.90
CA ARG A 265 -1.99 -26.40 5.75
C ARG A 265 -0.48 -26.43 5.68
N ASP A 266 0.06 -27.59 5.33
CA ASP A 266 1.50 -27.76 5.15
C ASP A 266 1.99 -26.90 3.97
N PRO A 267 2.94 -25.98 4.18
CA PRO A 267 3.50 -25.13 3.13
C PRO A 267 4.51 -25.89 2.24
N GLY A 268 4.77 -27.16 2.50
CA GLY A 268 5.78 -27.95 1.78
C GLY A 268 7.20 -27.73 2.33
N SER A 269 8.17 -27.56 1.43
CA SER A 269 9.59 -27.41 1.81
C SER A 269 9.96 -26.04 2.34
N ASP A 270 9.19 -25.00 2.00
CA ASP A 270 9.42 -23.63 2.46
C ASP A 270 8.43 -23.28 3.58
N LEU A 271 8.88 -23.46 4.80
CA LEU A 271 8.06 -23.18 5.98
C LEU A 271 7.75 -21.69 6.19
N THR A 272 8.50 -20.78 5.56
CA THR A 272 8.25 -19.34 5.62
C THR A 272 7.14 -18.89 4.67
N ALA A 273 6.80 -19.73 3.69
CA ALA A 273 5.73 -19.51 2.72
C ALA A 273 4.37 -20.08 3.18
N TRP A 274 4.17 -20.31 4.48
CA TRP A 274 2.95 -20.94 5.01
C TRP A 274 1.67 -20.19 4.64
N THR A 275 1.74 -18.88 4.46
CA THR A 275 0.62 -18.02 4.05
C THR A 275 0.27 -18.15 2.55
N ASN A 276 1.06 -18.87 1.74
CA ASN A 276 0.72 -19.22 0.37
C ASN A 276 -0.35 -20.35 0.33
N SER A 277 -1.43 -20.12 1.04
CA SER A 277 -2.61 -20.99 1.13
C SER A 277 -3.82 -20.13 1.46
N PHE A 278 -4.94 -20.39 0.78
CA PHE A 278 -6.20 -19.67 1.04
C PHE A 278 -6.69 -19.84 2.49
N GLN A 279 -6.48 -21.01 3.09
CA GLN A 279 -6.83 -21.21 4.49
C GLN A 279 -5.88 -20.48 5.44
N ASN A 280 -4.58 -20.59 5.20
CA ASN A 280 -3.57 -20.10 6.14
C ASN A 280 -3.52 -18.58 6.14
N ILE A 281 -3.75 -17.92 4.99
CA ILE A 281 -3.79 -16.45 4.95
C ILE A 281 -4.98 -15.89 5.73
N GLN A 282 -6.14 -16.57 5.73
CA GLN A 282 -7.26 -16.20 6.60
C GLN A 282 -6.89 -16.37 8.07
N CYS A 283 -6.20 -17.46 8.42
CA CYS A 283 -5.71 -17.69 9.78
C CYS A 283 -4.73 -16.60 10.23
N TYR A 284 -3.82 -16.21 9.32
CA TYR A 284 -2.88 -15.12 9.56
C TYR A 284 -3.61 -13.78 9.80
N ASP A 285 -4.50 -13.40 8.92
CA ASP A 285 -5.26 -12.15 9.05
C ASP A 285 -6.15 -12.15 10.30
N THR A 286 -6.63 -13.32 10.75
CA THR A 286 -7.44 -13.45 11.98
C THR A 286 -6.68 -12.97 13.22
N LEU A 287 -5.36 -13.11 13.27
CA LEU A 287 -4.54 -12.58 14.38
C LEU A 287 -4.71 -11.06 14.50
N LYS A 288 -4.71 -10.36 13.37
CA LYS A 288 -4.90 -8.91 13.32
C LYS A 288 -6.37 -8.53 13.57
N VAL A 289 -7.31 -9.34 13.11
CA VAL A 289 -8.74 -9.18 13.44
C VAL A 289 -8.97 -9.24 14.94
N ASP A 290 -8.39 -10.21 15.62
CA ASP A 290 -8.48 -10.36 17.08
C ASP A 290 -7.86 -9.15 17.80
N ALA A 291 -6.74 -8.61 17.28
CA ALA A 291 -6.14 -7.38 17.80
C ALA A 291 -7.11 -6.19 17.74
N ILE A 292 -7.76 -5.97 16.59
CA ILE A 292 -8.74 -4.88 16.43
C ILE A 292 -9.95 -5.07 17.36
N LEU A 293 -10.43 -6.30 17.55
CA LEU A 293 -11.53 -6.59 18.48
C LEU A 293 -11.12 -6.28 19.93
N ASN A 294 -9.89 -6.62 20.32
CA ASN A 294 -9.35 -6.28 21.63
C ASN A 294 -9.23 -4.76 21.82
N GLU A 295 -8.78 -4.02 20.80
CA GLU A 295 -8.70 -2.56 20.83
C GLU A 295 -10.08 -1.90 20.95
N ILE A 296 -11.11 -2.44 20.28
CA ILE A 296 -12.51 -1.99 20.47
C ILE A 296 -12.98 -2.23 21.90
N ASP A 297 -12.49 -3.28 22.54
CA ASP A 297 -12.74 -3.59 23.96
C ASP A 297 -11.97 -2.66 24.93
N GLY A 298 -11.10 -1.78 24.42
CA GLY A 298 -10.21 -0.94 25.23
C GLY A 298 -9.09 -1.75 25.88
N LYS A 299 -8.58 -2.75 25.19
CA LYS A 299 -7.44 -3.58 25.57
C LYS A 299 -6.28 -3.40 24.59
N ASP A 300 -5.09 -3.88 24.97
CA ASP A 300 -3.99 -4.00 24.04
C ASP A 300 -4.27 -5.09 22.96
N HIS A 301 -3.50 -5.11 21.89
CA HIS A 301 -3.67 -6.06 20.78
C HIS A 301 -3.72 -7.54 21.21
N LEU A 302 -3.07 -7.92 22.31
CA LEU A 302 -3.12 -9.27 22.87
C LEU A 302 -4.32 -9.52 23.79
N GLY A 303 -5.12 -8.48 24.13
CA GLY A 303 -6.23 -8.57 25.07
C GLY A 303 -5.80 -8.75 26.54
N LEU A 304 -4.51 -8.56 26.84
CA LEU A 304 -3.93 -8.84 28.17
C LEU A 304 -3.98 -7.64 29.11
N LYS A 305 -3.86 -6.42 28.57
CA LYS A 305 -3.83 -5.19 29.37
C LYS A 305 -5.03 -4.34 29.04
N GLN A 306 -5.64 -3.76 30.08
CA GLN A 306 -6.64 -2.72 29.89
C GLN A 306 -5.95 -1.43 29.45
N THR A 307 -6.42 -0.87 28.34
CA THR A 307 -5.99 0.39 27.77
C THR A 307 -7.20 1.31 27.57
N GLN A 308 -7.20 2.13 26.57
CA GLN A 308 -8.36 2.89 26.12
C GLN A 308 -8.69 2.53 24.67
N VAL A 309 -9.94 2.70 24.27
CA VAL A 309 -10.32 2.55 22.86
C VAL A 309 -9.57 3.61 22.05
N PRO A 310 -8.84 3.24 20.98
CA PRO A 310 -8.03 4.20 20.25
C PRO A 310 -8.83 5.32 19.57
N THR A 311 -8.20 6.47 19.40
CA THR A 311 -8.68 7.57 18.57
C THR A 311 -8.54 7.22 17.09
N ILE A 312 -7.42 6.58 16.73
CA ILE A 312 -7.21 5.95 15.43
C ILE A 312 -6.67 4.55 15.63
N PHE A 313 -7.25 3.60 14.94
CA PHE A 313 -6.79 2.22 14.90
C PHE A 313 -7.18 1.58 13.58
N GLY A 314 -6.53 0.49 13.25
CA GLY A 314 -6.83 -0.21 12.03
C GLY A 314 -5.84 -1.30 11.69
N MET A 315 -6.11 -1.96 10.57
CA MET A 315 -5.28 -3.05 10.08
C MET A 315 -5.23 -3.13 8.57
N ASN A 316 -4.27 -3.91 8.11
CA ASN A 316 -4.17 -4.33 6.73
C ASN A 316 -4.54 -5.81 6.57
N PHE A 317 -5.43 -6.13 5.62
CA PHE A 317 -5.77 -7.48 5.20
C PHE A 317 -4.89 -7.94 4.03
N GLN A 318 -4.43 -9.19 4.09
CA GLN A 318 -3.65 -9.86 3.03
C GLN A 318 -4.46 -10.91 2.26
N ALA A 319 -5.52 -11.43 2.86
CA ALA A 319 -6.30 -12.54 2.33
C ALA A 319 -6.75 -12.32 0.88
N LEU A 320 -7.24 -11.11 0.55
CA LEU A 320 -7.75 -10.82 -0.78
C LEU A 320 -6.61 -10.76 -1.82
N SER A 321 -5.49 -10.12 -1.51
CA SER A 321 -4.31 -10.07 -2.38
C SER A 321 -3.78 -11.48 -2.69
N VAL A 322 -3.68 -12.34 -1.68
CA VAL A 322 -3.31 -13.74 -1.90
C VAL A 322 -4.39 -14.46 -2.72
N GLY A 323 -5.66 -14.22 -2.42
CA GLY A 323 -6.80 -14.79 -3.16
C GLY A 323 -6.79 -14.48 -4.65
N GLN A 324 -6.33 -13.28 -5.03
CA GLN A 324 -6.28 -12.83 -6.42
C GLN A 324 -5.12 -13.47 -7.21
N LYS A 325 -3.98 -13.72 -6.59
CA LYS A 325 -2.76 -14.11 -7.31
C LYS A 325 -2.34 -15.57 -7.16
N LEU A 326 -2.82 -16.27 -6.15
CA LEU A 326 -2.29 -17.59 -5.79
C LEU A 326 -2.83 -18.73 -6.65
N ILE A 327 -1.92 -19.62 -7.08
CA ILE A 327 -2.22 -21.01 -7.42
C ILE A 327 -1.69 -21.87 -6.27
N GLU A 328 -2.58 -22.38 -5.42
CA GLU A 328 -2.20 -23.20 -4.27
C GLU A 328 -1.77 -24.60 -4.72
N ALA A 329 -0.46 -24.86 -4.69
CA ALA A 329 0.11 -26.08 -5.24
C ALA A 329 -0.33 -27.36 -4.51
N SER A 330 -0.60 -27.28 -3.19
CA SER A 330 -0.94 -28.46 -2.36
C SER A 330 -2.22 -29.17 -2.79
N ASN A 331 -3.17 -28.45 -3.41
CA ASN A 331 -4.46 -28.97 -3.83
C ASN A 331 -4.88 -28.53 -5.23
N ASN A 332 -4.00 -27.84 -5.96
CA ASN A 332 -4.24 -27.28 -7.28
C ASN A 332 -5.46 -26.35 -7.32
N THR A 333 -5.67 -25.57 -6.25
CA THR A 333 -6.74 -24.58 -6.21
C THR A 333 -6.24 -23.27 -6.79
N THR A 334 -7.01 -22.71 -7.72
CA THR A 334 -6.68 -21.47 -8.42
C THR A 334 -7.53 -20.32 -7.88
N GLY A 335 -6.87 -19.22 -7.51
CA GLY A 335 -7.48 -17.95 -7.15
C GLY A 335 -7.85 -17.09 -8.35
N GLY A 336 -7.87 -15.79 -8.16
CA GLY A 336 -8.12 -14.81 -9.22
C GLY A 336 -9.56 -14.76 -9.72
N TYR A 337 -9.71 -14.21 -10.90
CA TYR A 337 -11.02 -13.97 -11.53
C TYR A 337 -11.29 -14.96 -12.67
N LEU A 338 -12.57 -15.11 -13.00
CA LEU A 338 -13.03 -15.95 -14.11
C LEU A 338 -13.13 -15.15 -15.42
N ASP A 339 -13.29 -13.84 -15.33
CA ASP A 339 -13.52 -12.95 -16.47
C ASP A 339 -13.12 -11.49 -16.18
N ALA A 340 -13.16 -10.67 -17.22
CA ALA A 340 -12.86 -9.23 -17.16
C ALA A 340 -13.89 -8.40 -16.36
N ALA A 341 -15.03 -8.97 -15.98
CA ALA A 341 -16.02 -8.31 -15.12
C ALA A 341 -15.67 -8.42 -13.62
N GLY A 342 -14.59 -9.12 -13.28
CA GLY A 342 -14.19 -9.37 -11.90
C GLY A 342 -15.05 -10.43 -11.22
N THR A 343 -15.55 -11.42 -11.96
CA THR A 343 -16.23 -12.58 -11.37
C THR A 343 -15.21 -13.42 -10.61
N PRO A 344 -15.31 -13.56 -9.28
CA PRO A 344 -14.30 -14.28 -8.51
C PRO A 344 -14.38 -15.80 -8.75
N THR A 345 -13.22 -16.48 -8.70
CA THR A 345 -13.20 -17.94 -8.52
C THR A 345 -13.78 -18.32 -7.16
N ALA A 346 -14.04 -19.60 -6.93
CA ALA A 346 -14.53 -20.06 -5.63
C ALA A 346 -13.54 -19.77 -4.48
N ALA A 347 -12.24 -19.84 -4.75
CA ALA A 347 -11.22 -19.54 -3.77
C ALA A 347 -11.21 -18.04 -3.43
N LEU A 348 -11.18 -17.17 -4.43
CA LEU A 348 -11.22 -15.72 -4.22
C LEU A 348 -12.55 -15.28 -3.57
N LEU A 349 -13.68 -15.91 -3.90
CA LEU A 349 -14.95 -15.66 -3.25
C LEU A 349 -14.88 -15.95 -1.73
N GLY A 350 -14.18 -17.02 -1.34
CA GLY A 350 -13.92 -17.33 0.07
C GLY A 350 -13.15 -16.23 0.79
N GLU A 351 -12.19 -15.60 0.11
CA GLU A 351 -11.43 -14.49 0.69
C GLU A 351 -12.28 -13.21 0.84
N PHE A 352 -13.15 -12.90 -0.13
CA PHE A 352 -14.13 -11.82 0.03
C PHE A 352 -15.05 -12.04 1.23
N GLN A 353 -15.56 -13.27 1.38
CA GLN A 353 -16.46 -13.62 2.48
C GLN A 353 -15.75 -13.56 3.83
N PHE A 354 -14.46 -13.94 3.89
CA PHE A 354 -13.64 -13.81 5.10
C PHE A 354 -13.44 -12.35 5.51
N VAL A 355 -13.04 -11.48 4.57
CA VAL A 355 -12.86 -10.04 4.84
C VAL A 355 -14.17 -9.41 5.27
N ASP A 356 -15.28 -9.72 4.59
CA ASP A 356 -16.61 -9.20 4.95
C ASP A 356 -17.07 -9.66 6.34
N ALA A 357 -16.86 -10.93 6.69
CA ALA A 357 -17.18 -11.47 8.01
C ALA A 357 -16.32 -10.80 9.11
N SER A 358 -15.06 -10.51 8.84
CA SER A 358 -14.19 -9.77 9.75
C SER A 358 -14.68 -8.34 9.99
N ILE A 359 -15.06 -7.63 8.93
CA ILE A 359 -15.65 -6.29 9.03
C ILE A 359 -17.00 -6.34 9.77
N ALA A 360 -17.80 -7.38 9.54
CA ALA A 360 -19.04 -7.59 10.30
C ALA A 360 -18.79 -7.76 11.80
N ALA A 361 -17.74 -8.48 12.18
CA ALA A 361 -17.34 -8.64 13.57
C ALA A 361 -16.94 -7.28 14.19
N PHE A 362 -16.15 -6.47 13.52
CA PHE A 362 -15.80 -5.11 13.99
C PHE A 362 -17.05 -4.23 14.20
N VAL A 363 -17.93 -4.19 13.20
CA VAL A 363 -19.19 -3.42 13.28
C VAL A 363 -20.08 -3.91 14.42
N SER A 364 -20.16 -5.23 14.61
CA SER A 364 -20.93 -5.84 15.71
C SER A 364 -20.38 -5.44 17.06
N GLU A 365 -19.06 -5.51 17.24
CA GLU A 365 -18.41 -5.16 18.51
C GLU A 365 -18.50 -3.65 18.78
N LEU A 366 -18.28 -2.79 17.78
CA LEU A 366 -18.50 -1.34 17.91
C LEU A 366 -19.92 -1.01 18.39
N LYS A 367 -20.94 -1.72 17.86
CA LYS A 367 -22.33 -1.56 18.29
C LYS A 367 -22.54 -2.07 19.71
N ALA A 368 -21.99 -3.23 20.06
CA ALA A 368 -22.11 -3.82 21.39
C ALA A 368 -21.51 -2.91 22.47
N LYS A 369 -20.43 -2.19 22.14
CA LYS A 369 -19.77 -1.21 23.03
C LYS A 369 -20.39 0.19 22.97
N GLY A 370 -21.39 0.44 22.11
CA GLY A 370 -21.97 1.78 21.93
C GLY A 370 -21.02 2.78 21.28
N LEU A 371 -20.06 2.30 20.49
CA LEU A 371 -19.03 3.11 19.85
C LEU A 371 -19.34 3.42 18.35
N PHE A 372 -20.24 2.65 17.74
CA PHE A 372 -20.51 2.69 16.31
C PHE A 372 -20.90 4.10 15.84
N ASP A 373 -21.79 4.79 16.59
CA ASP A 373 -22.29 6.12 16.21
C ASP A 373 -21.24 7.24 16.35
N THR A 374 -20.07 6.94 16.90
CA THR A 374 -18.96 7.89 17.07
C THR A 374 -17.68 7.43 16.35
N THR A 375 -17.78 6.39 15.52
CA THR A 375 -16.65 5.83 14.76
C THR A 375 -16.84 6.06 13.26
N LEU A 376 -15.91 6.76 12.64
CA LEU A 376 -15.78 6.78 11.18
C LEU A 376 -15.06 5.50 10.75
N ILE A 377 -15.67 4.73 9.86
CA ILE A 377 -15.04 3.56 9.24
C ILE A 377 -14.55 3.97 7.86
N VAL A 378 -13.25 3.83 7.62
CA VAL A 378 -12.60 4.06 6.33
C VAL A 378 -12.13 2.73 5.80
N ILE A 379 -12.57 2.35 4.60
CA ILE A 379 -12.14 1.14 3.90
C ILE A 379 -11.47 1.56 2.60
N THR A 380 -10.21 1.18 2.43
CA THR A 380 -9.41 1.47 1.24
C THR A 380 -8.43 0.34 0.96
N ALA A 381 -7.52 0.51 0.01
CA ALA A 381 -6.45 -0.45 -0.28
C ALA A 381 -5.14 0.30 -0.55
N LYS A 382 -4.02 -0.33 -0.22
CA LYS A 382 -2.68 0.17 -0.53
C LYS A 382 -2.45 0.15 -2.05
N HIS A 383 -2.93 -0.90 -2.71
CA HIS A 383 -2.80 -1.15 -4.16
C HIS A 383 -3.97 -2.01 -4.66
N GLY A 384 -4.18 -2.01 -5.98
CA GLY A 384 -4.93 -3.03 -6.68
C GLY A 384 -4.01 -4.17 -7.11
N GLN A 385 -4.45 -5.00 -8.06
CA GLN A 385 -3.66 -6.08 -8.67
C GLN A 385 -4.05 -6.30 -10.13
N SER A 386 -3.06 -6.50 -10.98
CA SER A 386 -3.23 -6.63 -12.44
C SER A 386 -2.80 -8.03 -12.90
N PRO A 387 -3.53 -8.65 -13.85
CA PRO A 387 -4.78 -8.17 -14.43
C PRO A 387 -6.03 -8.71 -13.72
N ILE A 388 -7.13 -7.97 -13.77
CA ILE A 388 -8.46 -8.50 -13.45
C ILE A 388 -8.91 -9.51 -14.51
N ASP A 389 -8.66 -9.20 -15.80
CA ASP A 389 -8.96 -10.11 -16.90
C ASP A 389 -7.91 -11.22 -17.02
N PRO A 390 -8.21 -12.47 -16.62
CA PRO A 390 -7.21 -13.54 -16.64
C PRO A 390 -6.68 -13.86 -18.03
N SER A 391 -7.41 -13.51 -19.10
CA SER A 391 -6.97 -13.73 -20.48
C SER A 391 -5.81 -12.81 -20.89
N ARG A 392 -5.52 -11.76 -20.09
CA ARG A 392 -4.45 -10.81 -20.33
C ARG A 392 -3.16 -11.14 -19.59
N TYR A 393 -3.20 -12.10 -18.65
CA TYR A 393 -2.01 -12.40 -17.87
C TYR A 393 -0.88 -12.98 -18.71
N VAL A 394 0.27 -12.33 -18.67
CA VAL A 394 1.51 -12.76 -19.30
C VAL A 394 2.67 -12.56 -18.33
N GLY A 395 3.07 -13.61 -17.64
CA GLY A 395 4.30 -13.62 -16.85
C GLY A 395 5.50 -13.56 -17.78
N GLN A 396 6.18 -12.43 -17.82
CA GLN A 396 7.44 -12.25 -18.55
C GLN A 396 8.59 -12.80 -17.72
N THR A 397 8.44 -14.02 -17.24
CA THR A 397 9.54 -14.61 -16.55
C THR A 397 10.72 -14.71 -17.49
N ILE A 398 11.85 -14.03 -17.14
CA ILE A 398 12.71 -15.13 -16.83
C ILE A 398 13.58 -15.55 -17.98
N ASN A 399 13.28 -15.26 -19.18
CA ASN A 399 14.15 -15.63 -20.30
C ASN A 399 15.23 -14.57 -20.58
N GLY A 400 15.59 -13.77 -19.58
CA GLY A 400 16.58 -12.72 -19.74
C GLY A 400 16.13 -11.55 -20.62
N THR A 401 14.82 -11.25 -20.60
CA THR A 401 14.22 -10.23 -21.47
C THR A 401 13.55 -9.09 -20.74
N SER A 402 13.65 -9.01 -19.40
CA SER A 402 13.12 -7.88 -18.63
C SER A 402 13.92 -6.59 -18.90
N PRO A 403 13.34 -5.40 -18.66
CA PRO A 403 14.06 -4.14 -18.75
C PRO A 403 15.37 -4.14 -17.96
N VAL A 404 15.33 -4.62 -16.72
CA VAL A 404 16.51 -4.72 -15.85
C VAL A 404 17.57 -5.64 -16.45
N THR A 405 17.18 -6.80 -16.97
CA THR A 405 18.13 -7.73 -17.59
C THR A 405 18.84 -7.11 -18.78
N LEU A 406 18.10 -6.41 -19.65
CA LEU A 406 18.69 -5.74 -20.81
C LEU A 406 19.70 -4.66 -20.40
N LEU A 407 19.36 -3.85 -19.40
CA LEU A 407 20.21 -2.76 -18.94
C LEU A 407 21.39 -3.24 -18.09
N SER A 408 21.23 -4.33 -17.34
CA SER A 408 22.31 -5.01 -16.63
C SER A 408 23.34 -5.59 -17.60
N ASN A 409 22.90 -6.25 -18.65
CA ASN A 409 23.76 -6.77 -19.70
C ASN A 409 24.53 -5.66 -20.44
N ALA A 410 23.96 -4.46 -20.50
CA ALA A 410 24.63 -3.27 -21.04
C ALA A 410 25.55 -2.57 -20.05
N GLY A 411 25.61 -3.00 -18.79
CA GLY A 411 26.45 -2.43 -17.74
C GLY A 411 25.96 -1.11 -17.18
N PHE A 412 24.66 -0.80 -17.31
CA PHE A 412 24.05 0.46 -16.87
C PHE A 412 23.42 0.41 -15.49
N ILE A 413 23.25 -0.78 -14.94
CA ILE A 413 22.70 -0.97 -13.58
C ILE A 413 23.83 -1.20 -12.59
N PRO A 414 23.72 -0.73 -11.33
CA PRO A 414 24.70 -0.96 -10.30
C PRO A 414 25.01 -2.46 -10.14
N PHE A 415 26.28 -2.82 -10.35
CA PHE A 415 26.66 -4.23 -10.37
C PHE A 415 26.91 -4.81 -8.97
N SER A 416 27.22 -3.96 -7.99
CA SER A 416 27.51 -4.38 -6.62
C SER A 416 26.33 -5.10 -5.94
N GLU A 417 25.12 -4.70 -6.24
CA GLU A 417 23.92 -5.34 -5.68
C GLU A 417 23.76 -6.76 -6.22
N SER A 418 23.94 -6.97 -7.49
CA SER A 418 23.78 -8.31 -8.10
C SER A 418 24.79 -9.34 -7.56
N THR A 419 25.93 -8.90 -7.04
CA THR A 419 26.94 -9.76 -6.44
C THR A 419 26.64 -10.09 -4.98
N ASN A 420 26.10 -9.13 -4.24
CA ASN A 420 25.80 -9.24 -2.82
C ASN A 420 24.33 -9.55 -2.55
N ASN A 421 23.49 -9.55 -3.60
CA ASN A 421 22.08 -9.87 -3.55
C ASN A 421 21.79 -11.10 -4.42
N PRO A 422 21.90 -12.33 -3.85
CA PRO A 422 21.67 -13.54 -4.61
C PRO A 422 20.22 -13.72 -5.07
N THR A 423 19.30 -12.93 -4.55
CA THR A 423 17.89 -12.95 -4.95
C THR A 423 17.60 -12.04 -6.15
N GLY A 424 18.59 -11.25 -6.59
CA GLY A 424 18.43 -10.31 -7.68
C GLY A 424 17.69 -9.05 -7.28
N ILE A 425 17.55 -8.77 -5.98
CA ILE A 425 16.99 -7.50 -5.51
C ILE A 425 17.98 -6.38 -5.86
N GLY A 426 17.49 -5.41 -6.48
CA GLY A 426 18.25 -4.27 -6.96
C GLY A 426 17.23 -3.34 -7.56
N PRO A 427 17.32 -3.05 -8.85
CA PRO A 427 16.18 -2.46 -9.56
C PRO A 427 14.96 -3.37 -9.45
N THR A 428 13.83 -2.79 -9.09
CA THR A 428 12.59 -3.53 -8.81
C THR A 428 11.82 -3.85 -10.07
N GLU A 429 11.33 -5.07 -10.20
CA GLU A 429 10.48 -5.51 -11.32
C GLU A 429 9.32 -6.37 -10.84
N ASP A 430 8.10 -5.86 -11.03
CA ASP A 430 6.83 -6.56 -10.92
C ASP A 430 5.92 -6.16 -12.10
N ASP A 431 4.77 -5.52 -11.85
CA ASP A 431 3.97 -4.86 -12.90
C ASP A 431 4.56 -3.50 -13.33
N VAL A 432 5.77 -3.23 -12.92
CA VAL A 432 6.56 -2.05 -13.22
C VAL A 432 8.03 -2.44 -13.18
N SER A 433 8.87 -1.72 -13.87
CA SER A 433 10.32 -1.79 -13.69
C SER A 433 10.83 -0.42 -13.26
N LEU A 434 11.37 -0.33 -12.05
CA LEU A 434 12.02 0.85 -11.50
C LEU A 434 13.52 0.70 -11.67
N VAL A 435 14.17 1.61 -12.38
CA VAL A 435 15.57 1.48 -12.75
C VAL A 435 16.39 2.64 -12.22
N TRP A 436 17.36 2.33 -11.38
CA TRP A 436 18.42 3.24 -10.95
C TRP A 436 19.70 2.88 -11.71
N LEU A 437 20.23 3.82 -12.47
CA LEU A 437 21.41 3.60 -13.29
C LEU A 437 22.70 3.86 -12.48
N THR A 438 23.80 3.28 -12.93
CA THR A 438 25.15 3.60 -12.40
C THR A 438 25.49 5.08 -12.55
N SER A 439 24.93 5.73 -13.58
CA SER A 439 24.99 7.17 -13.81
C SER A 439 23.76 7.62 -14.57
N SER A 440 23.11 8.67 -14.09
CA SER A 440 21.96 9.29 -14.77
C SER A 440 22.32 9.82 -16.18
N SER A 441 23.60 10.01 -16.50
CA SER A 441 24.06 10.34 -17.86
C SER A 441 23.77 9.22 -18.88
N ASN A 442 23.54 7.99 -18.42
CA ASN A 442 23.23 6.83 -19.26
C ASN A 442 21.75 6.71 -19.59
N THR A 443 20.88 7.58 -19.08
CA THR A 443 19.42 7.49 -19.23
C THR A 443 19.00 7.38 -20.71
N LEU A 444 19.47 8.25 -21.58
CA LEU A 444 19.10 8.22 -22.99
C LEU A 444 19.60 6.97 -23.72
N ALA A 445 20.82 6.50 -23.40
CA ALA A 445 21.34 5.26 -23.96
C ALA A 445 20.53 4.05 -23.50
N SER A 446 20.14 4.03 -22.23
CA SER A 446 19.28 2.98 -21.64
C SER A 446 17.90 2.96 -22.32
N VAL A 447 17.26 4.12 -22.47
CA VAL A 447 15.97 4.22 -23.19
C VAL A 447 16.09 3.70 -24.62
N SER A 448 17.16 4.07 -25.35
CA SER A 448 17.37 3.57 -26.71
C SER A 448 17.52 2.05 -26.79
N ILE A 449 18.13 1.41 -25.76
CA ILE A 449 18.23 -0.04 -25.67
C ILE A 449 16.84 -0.65 -25.46
N LEU A 450 16.06 -0.10 -24.54
CA LEU A 450 14.70 -0.58 -24.24
C LEU A 450 13.80 -0.49 -25.47
N GLU A 451 13.79 0.66 -26.15
CA GLU A 451 13.01 0.88 -27.36
C GLU A 451 13.42 -0.07 -28.49
N ALA A 452 14.72 -0.26 -28.72
CA ALA A 452 15.24 -1.15 -29.77
C ALA A 452 14.86 -2.62 -29.49
N ASN A 453 14.66 -3.03 -28.27
CA ASN A 453 14.34 -4.40 -27.89
C ASN A 453 12.85 -4.64 -27.65
N ALA A 454 12.02 -3.60 -27.58
CA ALA A 454 10.59 -3.72 -27.25
C ALA A 454 9.84 -4.73 -28.13
N ALA A 455 10.10 -4.73 -29.44
CA ALA A 455 9.45 -5.64 -30.40
C ALA A 455 10.20 -6.97 -30.56
N VAL A 456 11.50 -7.01 -30.27
CA VAL A 456 12.38 -8.17 -30.57
C VAL A 456 12.38 -9.17 -29.42
N THR A 457 12.40 -8.66 -28.19
CA THR A 457 12.54 -9.48 -26.97
C THR A 457 11.21 -9.83 -26.33
N GLY A 458 10.10 -9.21 -26.76
CA GLY A 458 8.77 -9.44 -26.19
C GLY A 458 8.61 -8.89 -24.77
N ILE A 459 9.44 -7.90 -24.37
CA ILE A 459 9.33 -7.26 -23.04
C ILE A 459 8.03 -6.46 -22.85
N ALA A 460 7.19 -6.42 -23.89
CA ALA A 460 5.83 -5.89 -23.85
C ALA A 460 5.73 -4.49 -23.18
N LEU A 461 6.63 -3.59 -23.57
CA LEU A 461 6.68 -2.23 -23.03
C LEU A 461 5.37 -1.49 -23.26
N GLY A 462 4.81 -0.92 -22.21
CA GLY A 462 3.72 0.05 -22.27
C GLY A 462 4.27 1.46 -22.43
N GLN A 463 4.89 1.99 -21.39
CA GLN A 463 5.43 3.35 -21.37
C GLN A 463 6.80 3.38 -20.69
N ILE A 464 7.66 4.32 -21.11
CA ILE A 464 8.96 4.57 -20.52
C ILE A 464 8.95 6.03 -20.00
N TYR A 465 9.00 6.19 -18.70
CA TYR A 465 9.09 7.50 -18.05
C TYR A 465 10.55 7.81 -17.74
N TYR A 466 11.06 8.92 -18.26
CA TYR A 466 12.39 9.44 -17.98
C TYR A 466 12.44 10.96 -18.20
N GLY A 467 13.42 11.65 -17.63
CA GLY A 467 13.59 13.09 -17.79
C GLY A 467 12.29 13.86 -17.57
N PRO A 468 11.83 14.72 -18.52
CA PRO A 468 10.63 15.53 -18.33
C PRO A 468 9.35 14.73 -18.08
N SER A 469 9.20 13.53 -18.66
CA SER A 469 8.00 12.70 -18.42
C SER A 469 8.00 12.10 -17.01
N LEU A 470 9.16 11.81 -16.44
CA LEU A 470 9.31 11.35 -15.08
C LEU A 470 9.04 12.48 -14.08
N THR A 471 9.60 13.66 -14.33
CA THR A 471 9.53 14.81 -13.40
C THR A 471 8.16 15.49 -13.35
N ILE A 472 7.18 15.05 -14.14
CA ILE A 472 5.78 15.46 -13.94
C ILE A 472 5.23 14.97 -12.59
N ASN A 473 5.62 13.77 -12.16
CA ASN A 473 5.05 13.12 -10.98
C ASN A 473 6.10 12.84 -9.88
N TYR A 474 7.39 12.93 -10.19
CA TYR A 474 8.48 12.56 -9.29
C TYR A 474 9.58 13.61 -9.30
N ASN A 475 10.50 13.50 -8.35
CA ASN A 475 11.65 14.38 -8.31
C ASN A 475 12.65 14.07 -9.43
N ASP A 476 13.54 15.01 -9.71
CA ASP A 476 14.64 14.78 -10.65
C ASP A 476 15.66 13.81 -10.03
N PRO A 477 15.94 12.66 -10.68
CA PRO A 477 16.89 11.66 -10.14
C PRO A 477 18.31 12.16 -9.98
N THR A 478 18.68 13.28 -10.64
CA THR A 478 19.99 13.93 -10.45
C THR A 478 20.09 14.74 -9.15
N VAL A 479 18.94 15.02 -8.52
CA VAL A 479 18.83 15.80 -7.29
C VAL A 479 18.33 14.93 -6.12
N ASP A 480 17.34 14.07 -6.37
CA ASP A 480 16.81 13.15 -5.35
C ASP A 480 17.41 11.75 -5.53
N PRO A 481 18.27 11.31 -4.57
CA PRO A 481 18.99 10.04 -4.67
C PRO A 481 18.08 8.79 -4.60
N ARG A 482 16.81 8.94 -4.22
CA ARG A 482 15.84 7.83 -4.16
C ARG A 482 15.00 7.70 -5.42
N THR A 483 14.91 8.76 -6.23
CA THR A 483 14.14 8.71 -7.48
C THR A 483 14.83 7.81 -8.51
N PRO A 484 14.12 6.87 -9.15
CA PRO A 484 14.67 6.08 -10.26
C PRO A 484 14.94 6.97 -11.48
N ASP A 485 15.94 6.61 -12.30
CA ASP A 485 16.24 7.31 -13.55
C ASP A 485 15.20 7.04 -14.63
N ILE A 486 14.66 5.82 -14.61
CA ILE A 486 13.68 5.32 -15.58
C ILE A 486 12.63 4.50 -14.84
N ILE A 487 11.36 4.71 -15.23
CA ILE A 487 10.25 3.84 -14.84
C ILE A 487 9.67 3.27 -16.13
N VAL A 488 9.60 1.95 -16.21
CA VAL A 488 9.00 1.23 -17.34
C VAL A 488 7.72 0.57 -16.87
N THR A 489 6.60 0.87 -17.53
CA THR A 489 5.35 0.14 -17.31
C THR A 489 5.16 -0.85 -18.46
N PRO A 490 4.75 -2.10 -18.20
CA PRO A 490 4.40 -3.04 -19.24
C PRO A 490 3.02 -2.73 -19.84
N ASN A 491 2.62 -3.49 -20.85
CA ASN A 491 1.22 -3.58 -21.25
C ASN A 491 0.38 -4.23 -20.13
N VAL A 492 -0.88 -3.83 -20.04
CA VAL A 492 -1.80 -4.35 -19.00
C VAL A 492 -1.82 -5.89 -19.00
N GLY A 493 -1.61 -6.46 -17.84
CA GLY A 493 -1.58 -7.92 -17.61
C GLY A 493 -0.21 -8.57 -17.80
N VAL A 494 0.79 -7.82 -18.21
CA VAL A 494 2.19 -8.30 -18.27
C VAL A 494 2.87 -8.01 -16.95
N THR A 495 3.51 -9.01 -16.36
CA THR A 495 4.37 -8.86 -15.18
C THR A 495 5.80 -9.21 -15.54
N TYR A 496 6.76 -8.44 -15.05
CA TYR A 496 8.20 -8.70 -15.24
C TYR A 496 8.73 -9.68 -14.19
N SER A 497 8.09 -9.75 -13.04
CA SER A 497 8.41 -10.77 -12.03
C SER A 497 7.93 -12.15 -12.48
N GLY A 498 8.65 -13.17 -12.06
CA GLY A 498 8.46 -14.46 -12.65
C GLY A 498 8.13 -15.59 -11.71
N SER A 499 6.91 -15.68 -11.22
CA SER A 499 6.44 -16.90 -10.56
C SER A 499 5.38 -17.61 -11.39
N THR A 500 5.57 -18.89 -11.65
CA THR A 500 4.55 -19.75 -12.29
C THR A 500 3.38 -20.06 -11.34
N ALA A 501 3.49 -19.69 -10.07
CA ALA A 501 2.45 -19.87 -9.05
C ALA A 501 1.57 -18.63 -8.88
N LYS A 502 1.77 -17.57 -9.67
CA LYS A 502 1.01 -16.33 -9.61
C LYS A 502 0.18 -16.10 -10.87
N LEU A 503 -0.97 -15.45 -10.71
CA LEU A 503 -1.92 -15.09 -11.77
C LEU A 503 -2.04 -13.58 -11.98
N ALA A 504 -1.48 -12.80 -11.07
CA ALA A 504 -1.50 -11.35 -11.04
C ALA A 504 -0.35 -10.85 -10.17
N GLU A 505 0.02 -9.60 -10.36
CA GLU A 505 0.94 -8.85 -9.48
C GLU A 505 0.44 -7.41 -9.30
N HIS A 506 1.16 -6.65 -8.49
CA HIS A 506 0.92 -5.23 -8.25
C HIS A 506 2.19 -4.40 -8.55
N GLY A 507 2.12 -3.11 -8.34
CA GLY A 507 3.24 -2.19 -8.57
C GLY A 507 3.06 -1.33 -9.81
N GLY A 508 2.17 -1.73 -10.71
CA GLY A 508 1.94 -1.07 -11.99
C GLY A 508 1.24 0.29 -11.91
N PHE A 509 1.01 0.85 -13.09
CA PHE A 509 0.33 2.14 -13.28
C PHE A 509 -1.02 1.96 -13.97
N ALA A 510 -1.37 0.72 -14.34
CA ALA A 510 -2.61 0.42 -15.02
C ALA A 510 -3.83 0.70 -14.11
N HIS A 511 -5.00 0.74 -14.72
CA HIS A 511 -6.25 0.94 -13.98
C HIS A 511 -6.48 -0.18 -12.95
N ASP A 512 -6.17 -1.42 -13.31
CA ASP A 512 -6.30 -2.58 -12.43
C ASP A 512 -5.38 -2.48 -11.20
N ASP A 513 -4.17 -1.91 -11.36
CA ASP A 513 -3.26 -1.66 -10.25
C ASP A 513 -3.72 -0.53 -9.35
N THR A 514 -4.32 0.52 -9.92
CA THR A 514 -4.47 1.80 -9.22
C THR A 514 -5.88 2.12 -8.77
N ASN A 515 -6.93 1.58 -9.42
CA ASN A 515 -8.31 1.87 -9.04
C ASN A 515 -8.77 0.97 -7.89
N VAL A 516 -8.69 1.50 -6.69
CA VAL A 516 -8.92 0.77 -5.44
C VAL A 516 -10.24 1.15 -4.78
N VAL A 517 -10.72 0.27 -3.90
CA VAL A 517 -11.85 0.56 -3.03
C VAL A 517 -11.60 1.82 -2.20
N MET A 518 -12.60 2.66 -2.06
CA MET A 518 -12.61 3.75 -1.08
C MET A 518 -14.03 4.03 -0.63
N LEU A 519 -14.32 3.65 0.61
CA LEU A 519 -15.60 3.85 1.29
C LEU A 519 -15.35 4.54 2.64
N LEU A 520 -16.05 5.64 2.86
CA LEU A 520 -16.16 6.26 4.18
C LEU A 520 -17.57 6.00 4.70
N SER A 521 -17.73 5.35 5.85
CA SER A 521 -19.03 5.03 6.41
C SER A 521 -19.18 5.54 7.85
N HIS A 522 -20.30 6.21 8.11
CA HIS A 522 -20.69 6.68 9.43
C HIS A 522 -22.23 6.80 9.47
N PRO A 523 -22.90 6.44 10.59
CA PRO A 523 -24.36 6.52 10.66
C PRO A 523 -24.97 7.89 10.34
N GLY A 524 -24.20 8.96 10.50
CA GLY A 524 -24.62 10.33 10.15
C GLY A 524 -24.44 10.71 8.68
N PHE A 525 -23.90 9.83 7.84
CA PHE A 525 -23.77 10.10 6.40
C PHE A 525 -25.03 9.69 5.62
N GLU A 526 -25.38 10.49 4.64
CA GLU A 526 -26.30 10.07 3.59
C GLU A 526 -25.51 9.25 2.55
N PRO A 527 -26.08 8.13 2.05
CA PRO A 527 -25.41 7.29 1.08
C PRO A 527 -25.15 8.06 -0.23
N GLN A 528 -23.92 8.04 -0.70
CA GLN A 528 -23.52 8.78 -1.89
C GLN A 528 -22.46 8.02 -2.70
N THR A 529 -22.54 8.13 -4.03
CA THR A 529 -21.49 7.69 -4.95
C THR A 529 -20.81 8.91 -5.56
N VAL A 530 -19.54 9.06 -5.30
CA VAL A 530 -18.68 10.12 -5.83
C VAL A 530 -17.92 9.59 -7.03
N ARG A 531 -18.06 10.28 -8.17
CA ARG A 531 -17.41 9.93 -9.45
C ARG A 531 -16.21 10.83 -9.78
N ALA A 532 -15.96 11.86 -8.96
CA ALA A 532 -14.75 12.66 -9.09
C ALA A 532 -13.53 11.77 -8.83
N ALA A 533 -12.47 11.98 -9.60
CA ALA A 533 -11.19 11.33 -9.37
C ALA A 533 -10.60 11.82 -8.02
N VAL A 534 -10.24 10.88 -7.18
CA VAL A 534 -9.63 11.14 -5.87
C VAL A 534 -8.41 10.23 -5.68
N GLY A 535 -7.48 10.63 -4.80
CA GLY A 535 -6.33 9.82 -4.42
C GLY A 535 -6.45 9.27 -3.01
N THR A 536 -5.85 8.10 -2.75
CA THR A 536 -5.77 7.54 -1.38
C THR A 536 -5.02 8.46 -0.42
N ALA A 537 -4.12 9.30 -0.92
CA ALA A 537 -3.46 10.35 -0.14
C ALA A 537 -4.46 11.32 0.54
N GLN A 538 -5.66 11.52 -0.04
CA GLN A 538 -6.69 12.39 0.55
C GLN A 538 -7.32 11.78 1.83
N VAL A 539 -7.05 10.52 2.15
CA VAL A 539 -7.52 9.86 3.38
C VAL A 539 -6.93 10.53 4.61
N ALA A 540 -5.62 10.78 4.64
CA ALA A 540 -4.95 11.37 5.80
C ALA A 540 -5.55 12.72 6.23
N PRO A 541 -5.63 13.76 5.37
CA PRO A 541 -6.23 15.03 5.75
C PRO A 541 -7.73 14.91 6.08
N THR A 542 -8.45 13.96 5.46
CA THR A 542 -9.87 13.72 5.76
C THR A 542 -10.05 13.15 7.17
N ILE A 543 -9.19 12.22 7.59
CA ILE A 543 -9.20 11.66 8.95
C ILE A 543 -8.94 12.76 9.98
N LEU A 544 -7.91 13.59 9.78
CA LEU A 544 -7.62 14.67 10.72
C LEU A 544 -8.80 15.65 10.83
N GLN A 545 -9.36 16.05 9.70
CA GLN A 545 -10.53 16.94 9.71
C GLN A 545 -11.73 16.28 10.42
N ALA A 546 -11.98 14.98 10.21
CA ALA A 546 -13.04 14.24 10.87
C ALA A 546 -12.90 14.23 12.40
N LEU A 547 -11.68 14.16 12.89
CA LEU A 547 -11.34 14.22 14.31
C LEU A 547 -11.26 15.66 14.87
N GLY A 548 -11.54 16.68 14.05
CA GLY A 548 -11.44 18.08 14.45
C GLY A 548 -10.00 18.59 14.57
N LEU A 549 -9.05 17.90 13.99
CA LEU A 549 -7.64 18.28 13.92
C LEU A 549 -7.34 19.05 12.63
N ASP A 550 -6.28 19.86 12.64
CA ASP A 550 -5.87 20.62 11.46
C ASP A 550 -5.15 19.72 10.45
N PRO A 551 -5.70 19.52 9.23
CA PRO A 551 -5.02 18.78 8.18
C PRO A 551 -3.63 19.33 7.81
N SER A 552 -3.41 20.64 7.98
CA SER A 552 -2.12 21.28 7.70
C SER A 552 -1.01 20.89 8.70
N ALA A 553 -1.33 20.14 9.75
CA ALA A 553 -0.34 19.51 10.61
C ALA A 553 0.47 18.42 9.87
N LEU A 554 -0.05 17.89 8.75
CA LEU A 554 0.70 16.98 7.87
C LEU A 554 1.66 17.76 6.96
N ASP A 555 2.91 17.32 6.91
CA ASP A 555 3.95 17.90 6.05
C ASP A 555 3.55 17.84 4.57
N ALA A 556 3.00 16.70 4.15
CA ALA A 556 2.55 16.46 2.79
C ALA A 556 1.41 17.41 2.37
N VAL A 557 0.44 17.63 3.24
CA VAL A 557 -0.66 18.56 2.97
C VAL A 557 -0.14 19.99 2.75
N ARG A 558 0.87 20.41 3.53
CA ARG A 558 1.50 21.73 3.33
C ARG A 558 2.32 21.82 2.06
N ALA A 559 3.03 20.75 1.71
CA ALA A 559 3.95 20.76 0.58
C ALA A 559 3.24 20.54 -0.77
N GLU A 560 2.28 19.63 -0.83
CA GLU A 560 1.61 19.21 -2.07
C GLU A 560 0.18 19.76 -2.20
N GLY A 561 -0.37 20.33 -1.13
CA GLY A 561 -1.74 20.86 -1.14
C GLY A 561 -2.81 19.76 -1.17
N THR A 562 -2.50 18.57 -0.66
CA THR A 562 -3.44 17.45 -0.63
C THR A 562 -4.72 17.83 0.10
N SER A 563 -5.84 17.87 -0.62
CA SER A 563 -7.13 18.26 -0.07
C SER A 563 -7.84 17.09 0.60
N VAL A 564 -8.81 17.40 1.46
CA VAL A 564 -9.75 16.40 1.97
C VAL A 564 -10.58 15.80 0.84
N LEU A 565 -11.14 14.62 1.06
CA LEU A 565 -12.04 13.96 0.12
C LEU A 565 -13.29 14.82 -0.11
N PRO A 566 -13.73 14.97 -1.37
CA PRO A 566 -14.97 15.70 -1.66
C PRO A 566 -16.18 15.00 -1.08
N ALA A 567 -17.27 15.74 -0.91
CA ALA A 567 -18.55 15.27 -0.36
C ALA A 567 -18.55 14.94 1.14
N VAL A 568 -17.41 14.91 1.81
CA VAL A 568 -17.33 14.81 3.27
C VAL A 568 -17.46 16.22 3.84
N GLN A 569 -18.67 16.58 4.27
CA GLN A 569 -18.88 17.83 4.98
C GLN A 569 -18.91 17.56 6.49
N LEU A 570 -17.82 17.92 7.12
CA LEU A 570 -17.68 17.94 8.57
C LEU A 570 -17.97 19.38 9.02
N LYS A 571 -19.13 19.61 9.65
CA LYS A 571 -19.50 20.92 10.20
C LYS A 571 -18.91 21.12 11.58
#